data_682085de0591c3a55a7f9edefa23281a
#
_entry.id   682085de0591c3a55a7f9edefa23281a
#
_cell.length_a   1.000
_cell.length_b   1.000
_cell.length_c   1.000
_cell.angle_alpha   90.00
_cell.angle_beta   90.00
_cell.angle_gamma   90.00
#
_symmetry.space_group_name_H-M   'P 1'
#
loop_
_entity.id
_entity.type
_entity.pdbx_description
1 polymer ?
#
loop_
_entity_poly.entity_id
_entity_poly.type
_entity_poly.pdbx_seq_one_letter_code
_entity_poly.pdbx_strand_id
1 'polypeptide(L)'
;MDRNFKIRVIVGFGIFIVALLALYTFDSIPFKILFGVFALMSAIELFSFFKKKFTIYNIVLALFEITFLICGTVFVSQINVDYLWYFILGVPGYDVFAYLCGKLIGGKILKKSRPFPHISKNKTWEGTILGLMFAVGLVAIKMAAANAFATDWMYLLCGPLALLGDLFESHLKRSFNVKDSNEIVIKNKFFEKLEMCVGGSEGHGGFLDRIDSSVFACTVLLIISCL
;
A
#
# COMPACT_ATOMS: atom_id res chain seq x y z
N MET A 1 2.98 -17.12 -19.66
CA MET A 1 2.59 -16.03 -18.75
C MET A 1 1.22 -16.36 -18.18
N ASP A 2 1.13 -16.64 -16.86
CA ASP A 2 -0.09 -17.17 -16.24
C ASP A 2 -1.30 -16.24 -16.42
N ARG A 3 -2.49 -16.83 -16.65
CA ARG A 3 -3.75 -16.10 -16.77
C ARG A 3 -4.00 -15.18 -15.56
N ASN A 4 -3.69 -15.64 -14.36
CA ASN A 4 -3.81 -14.88 -13.12
C ASN A 4 -2.87 -13.68 -13.06
N PHE A 5 -1.69 -13.76 -13.68
CA PHE A 5 -0.77 -12.62 -13.78
C PHE A 5 -1.34 -11.50 -14.64
N LYS A 6 -1.86 -11.85 -15.85
CA LYS A 6 -2.46 -10.85 -16.75
C LYS A 6 -3.61 -10.12 -16.08
N ILE A 7 -4.49 -10.86 -15.39
CA ILE A 7 -5.64 -10.28 -14.68
C ILE A 7 -5.17 -9.31 -13.58
N ARG A 8 -4.19 -9.69 -12.76
CA ARG A 8 -3.66 -8.83 -11.70
C ARG A 8 -3.04 -7.54 -12.23
N VAL A 9 -2.27 -7.64 -13.31
CA VAL A 9 -1.67 -6.47 -13.96
C VAL A 9 -2.75 -5.55 -14.54
N ILE A 10 -3.73 -6.11 -15.26
CA ILE A 10 -4.81 -5.32 -15.87
C ILE A 10 -5.66 -4.64 -14.80
N VAL A 11 -6.04 -5.36 -13.74
CA VAL A 11 -6.85 -4.81 -12.65
C VAL A 11 -6.07 -3.77 -11.86
N GLY A 12 -4.82 -4.05 -11.47
CA GLY A 12 -3.98 -3.10 -10.72
C GLY A 12 -3.70 -1.83 -11.52
N PHE A 13 -3.34 -1.97 -12.79
CA PHE A 13 -3.10 -0.84 -13.67
C PHE A 13 -4.39 -0.08 -13.99
N GLY A 14 -5.51 -0.79 -14.15
CA GLY A 14 -6.83 -0.20 -14.33
C GLY A 14 -7.26 0.64 -13.13
N ILE A 15 -7.11 0.12 -11.91
CA ILE A 15 -7.40 0.87 -10.66
C ILE A 15 -6.50 2.10 -10.56
N PHE A 16 -5.21 1.97 -10.88
CA PHE A 16 -4.28 3.09 -10.88
C PHE A 16 -4.68 4.19 -11.85
N ILE A 17 -5.04 3.84 -13.11
CA ILE A 17 -5.52 4.81 -14.10
C ILE A 17 -6.83 5.46 -13.65
N VAL A 18 -7.78 4.69 -13.13
CA VAL A 18 -9.06 5.22 -12.62
C VAL A 18 -8.82 6.20 -11.47
N ALA A 19 -7.89 5.90 -10.56
CA ALA A 19 -7.51 6.81 -9.48
C ALA A 19 -6.92 8.13 -10.01
N LEU A 20 -6.04 8.06 -11.02
CA LEU A 20 -5.48 9.25 -11.68
C LEU A 20 -6.54 10.08 -12.39
N LEU A 21 -7.45 9.43 -13.11
CA LEU A 21 -8.57 10.12 -13.79
C LEU A 21 -9.54 10.75 -12.79
N ALA A 22 -9.85 10.05 -11.71
CA ALA A 22 -10.72 10.56 -10.65
C ALA A 22 -10.15 11.83 -10.01
N LEU A 23 -8.85 11.85 -9.75
CA LEU A 23 -8.16 13.04 -9.25
C LEU A 23 -8.20 14.21 -10.24
N TYR A 24 -8.05 13.91 -11.52
CA TYR A 24 -8.09 14.93 -12.55
C TYR A 24 -9.49 15.56 -12.71
N THR A 25 -10.57 14.75 -12.55
CA THR A 25 -11.94 15.18 -12.85
C THR A 25 -12.74 15.66 -11.63
N PHE A 26 -12.49 15.09 -10.45
CA PHE A 26 -13.34 15.27 -9.26
C PHE A 26 -12.60 15.85 -8.04
N ASP A 27 -11.38 16.36 -8.22
CA ASP A 27 -10.55 16.83 -7.12
C ASP A 27 -10.21 15.71 -6.12
N SER A 28 -9.83 16.05 -4.90
CA SER A 28 -9.38 15.13 -3.86
C SER A 28 -10.50 14.40 -3.10
N ILE A 29 -11.75 14.88 -3.19
CA ILE A 29 -12.87 14.42 -2.36
C ILE A 29 -13.18 12.92 -2.54
N PRO A 30 -13.36 12.38 -3.77
CA PRO A 30 -13.62 10.95 -3.94
C PRO A 30 -12.52 10.05 -3.39
N PHE A 31 -11.26 10.48 -3.53
CA PHE A 31 -10.12 9.75 -2.99
C PHE A 31 -10.13 9.72 -1.47
N LYS A 32 -10.41 10.86 -0.81
CA LYS A 32 -10.52 10.96 0.65
C LYS A 32 -11.60 10.06 1.21
N ILE A 33 -12.79 10.05 0.58
CA ILE A 33 -13.89 9.17 0.98
C ILE A 33 -13.50 7.70 0.81
N LEU A 34 -12.95 7.32 -0.35
CA LEU A 34 -12.54 5.96 -0.62
C LEU A 34 -11.47 5.48 0.36
N PHE A 35 -10.46 6.32 0.64
CA PHE A 35 -9.42 6.01 1.61
C PHE A 35 -9.98 5.78 3.02
N GLY A 36 -10.93 6.62 3.46
CA GLY A 36 -11.62 6.47 4.74
C GLY A 36 -12.41 5.15 4.85
N VAL A 37 -13.12 4.77 3.78
CA VAL A 37 -13.84 3.47 3.72
C VAL A 37 -12.86 2.31 3.82
N PHE A 38 -11.75 2.35 3.08
CA PHE A 38 -10.72 1.30 3.15
C PHE A 38 -10.09 1.21 4.54
N ALA A 39 -9.81 2.34 5.19
CA ALA A 39 -9.27 2.37 6.55
C ALA A 39 -10.23 1.73 7.56
N LEU A 40 -11.53 2.02 7.47
CA LEU A 40 -12.55 1.39 8.32
C LEU A 40 -12.62 -0.13 8.11
N MET A 41 -12.61 -0.59 6.86
CA MET A 41 -12.62 -2.02 6.54
C MET A 41 -11.36 -2.72 7.04
N SER A 42 -10.20 -2.08 6.89
CA SER A 42 -8.92 -2.58 7.41
C SER A 42 -8.90 -2.70 8.94
N ALA A 43 -9.51 -1.75 9.66
CA ALA A 43 -9.66 -1.85 11.10
C ALA A 43 -10.50 -3.07 11.51
N ILE A 44 -11.58 -3.36 10.79
CA ILE A 44 -12.42 -4.55 11.04
C ILE A 44 -11.63 -5.85 10.80
N GLU A 45 -10.84 -5.91 9.71
CA GLU A 45 -9.95 -7.05 9.45
C GLU A 45 -8.93 -7.24 10.56
N LEU A 46 -8.29 -6.16 11.00
CA LEU A 46 -7.30 -6.19 12.08
C LEU A 46 -7.90 -6.72 13.40
N PHE A 47 -9.12 -6.27 13.75
CA PHE A 47 -9.83 -6.83 14.93
C PHE A 47 -10.08 -8.33 14.81
N SER A 48 -10.28 -8.84 13.59
CA SER A 48 -10.50 -10.26 13.37
C SER A 48 -9.26 -11.11 13.68
N PHE A 49 -8.04 -10.55 13.59
CA PHE A 49 -6.78 -11.26 13.86
C PHE A 49 -6.67 -11.75 15.31
N PHE A 50 -7.26 -11.01 16.25
CA PHE A 50 -7.28 -11.42 17.66
C PHE A 50 -8.02 -12.73 17.93
N LYS A 51 -8.88 -13.17 16.99
CA LYS A 51 -9.53 -14.49 17.07
C LYS A 51 -8.54 -15.65 16.85
N LYS A 52 -7.42 -15.41 16.17
CA LYS A 52 -6.40 -16.45 15.91
C LYS A 52 -5.34 -16.52 17.00
N LYS A 53 -4.82 -15.38 17.44
CA LYS A 53 -3.73 -15.36 18.41
C LYS A 53 -3.77 -14.06 19.24
N PHE A 54 -3.91 -14.23 20.55
CA PHE A 54 -3.95 -13.12 21.49
C PHE A 54 -2.69 -13.14 22.36
N THR A 55 -1.73 -12.26 22.08
CA THR A 55 -0.50 -12.07 22.87
C THR A 55 -0.24 -10.58 23.06
N ILE A 56 0.46 -10.20 24.15
CA ILE A 56 0.82 -8.80 24.42
C ILE A 56 1.57 -8.19 23.24
N TYR A 57 2.51 -8.93 22.64
CA TYR A 57 3.24 -8.50 21.47
C TYR A 57 2.32 -8.16 20.29
N ASN A 58 1.31 -9.01 20.02
CA ASN A 58 0.36 -8.80 18.94
C ASN A 58 -0.56 -7.61 19.20
N ILE A 59 -0.92 -7.35 20.49
CA ILE A 59 -1.69 -6.16 20.86
C ILE A 59 -0.90 -4.90 20.56
N VAL A 60 0.39 -4.85 20.92
CA VAL A 60 1.25 -3.69 20.65
C VAL A 60 1.37 -3.44 19.15
N LEU A 61 1.61 -4.48 18.33
CA LEU A 61 1.67 -4.33 16.88
C LEU A 61 0.34 -3.83 16.29
N ALA A 62 -0.79 -4.35 16.76
CA ALA A 62 -2.10 -3.91 16.31
C ALA A 62 -2.41 -2.46 16.71
N LEU A 63 -1.96 -2.01 17.89
CA LEU A 63 -2.08 -0.61 18.31
C LEU A 63 -1.27 0.32 17.40
N PHE A 64 -0.06 -0.08 16.98
CA PHE A 64 0.70 0.67 15.98
C PHE A 64 -0.06 0.76 14.65
N GLU A 65 -0.64 -0.36 14.18
CA GLU A 65 -1.41 -0.37 12.93
C GLU A 65 -2.66 0.51 13.02
N ILE A 66 -3.39 0.48 14.13
CA ILE A 66 -4.54 1.38 14.37
C ILE A 66 -4.08 2.84 14.36
N THR A 67 -2.94 3.14 14.97
CA THR A 67 -2.37 4.50 14.95
C THR A 67 -2.06 4.93 13.52
N PHE A 68 -1.47 4.05 12.70
CA PHE A 68 -1.20 4.34 11.30
C PHE A 68 -2.49 4.57 10.50
N LEU A 69 -3.54 3.76 10.72
CA LEU A 69 -4.84 3.96 10.08
C LEU A 69 -5.46 5.32 10.43
N ILE A 70 -5.42 5.72 11.69
CA ILE A 70 -5.95 7.02 12.15
C ILE A 70 -5.12 8.17 11.57
N CYS A 71 -3.81 8.17 11.79
CA CYS A 71 -2.93 9.25 11.31
C CYS A 71 -2.93 9.36 9.79
N GLY A 72 -2.93 8.22 9.08
CA GLY A 72 -3.02 8.19 7.63
C GLY A 72 -4.33 8.79 7.11
N THR A 73 -5.45 8.48 7.76
CA THR A 73 -6.76 9.06 7.40
C THR A 73 -6.79 10.57 7.66
N VAL A 74 -6.23 11.03 8.78
CA VAL A 74 -6.10 12.46 9.11
C VAL A 74 -5.26 13.17 8.05
N PHE A 75 -4.08 12.62 7.71
CA PHE A 75 -3.22 13.21 6.67
C PHE A 75 -3.94 13.33 5.33
N VAL A 76 -4.57 12.24 4.86
CA VAL A 76 -5.30 12.25 3.59
C VAL A 76 -6.48 13.22 3.62
N SER A 77 -7.15 13.42 4.75
CA SER A 77 -8.24 14.39 4.87
C SER A 77 -7.78 15.84 4.67
N GLN A 78 -6.55 16.15 5.03
CA GLN A 78 -5.96 17.49 4.98
C GLN A 78 -5.18 17.77 3.68
N ILE A 79 -4.75 16.73 2.96
CA ILE A 79 -3.90 16.86 1.78
C ILE A 79 -4.63 17.56 0.63
N ASN A 80 -3.94 18.48 -0.04
CA ASN A 80 -4.42 19.12 -1.26
C ASN A 80 -4.18 18.25 -2.49
N VAL A 81 -4.90 18.51 -3.59
CA VAL A 81 -4.82 17.70 -4.81
C VAL A 81 -3.41 17.65 -5.39
N ASP A 82 -2.65 18.73 -5.33
CA ASP A 82 -1.29 18.77 -5.87
C ASP A 82 -0.35 17.82 -5.12
N TYR A 83 -0.44 17.78 -3.80
CA TYR A 83 0.33 16.86 -2.95
C TYR A 83 -0.16 15.42 -3.07
N LEU A 84 -1.44 15.22 -3.33
CA LEU A 84 -2.01 13.91 -3.57
C LEU A 84 -1.43 13.25 -4.84
N TRP A 85 -1.06 14.04 -5.86
CA TRP A 85 -0.34 13.55 -7.01
C TRP A 85 1.03 12.95 -6.63
N TYR A 86 1.82 13.62 -5.79
CA TYR A 86 3.10 13.08 -5.32
C TYR A 86 2.91 11.77 -4.56
N PHE A 87 1.89 11.74 -3.70
CA PHE A 87 1.55 10.55 -2.92
C PHE A 87 1.19 9.36 -3.81
N ILE A 88 0.32 9.53 -4.78
CA ILE A 88 -0.12 8.45 -5.69
C ILE A 88 1.02 7.98 -6.59
N LEU A 89 1.85 8.88 -7.09
CA LEU A 89 3.01 8.52 -7.89
C LEU A 89 4.07 7.76 -7.07
N GLY A 90 4.24 8.15 -5.80
CA GLY A 90 5.24 7.56 -4.91
C GLY A 90 4.80 6.22 -4.33
N VAL A 91 3.63 6.13 -3.69
CA VAL A 91 3.20 4.94 -2.93
C VAL A 91 2.62 3.86 -3.86
N PRO A 92 1.46 4.03 -4.48
CA PRO A 92 0.95 3.03 -5.43
C PRO A 92 1.89 2.83 -6.63
N GLY A 93 2.61 3.87 -7.05
CA GLY A 93 3.62 3.75 -8.10
C GLY A 93 4.71 2.76 -7.72
N TYR A 94 5.24 2.84 -6.49
CA TYR A 94 6.20 1.85 -5.99
C TYR A 94 5.64 0.42 -6.08
N ASP A 95 4.45 0.18 -5.57
CA ASP A 95 3.86 -1.16 -5.51
C ASP A 95 3.67 -1.77 -6.91
N VAL A 96 3.17 -0.98 -7.84
CA VAL A 96 2.98 -1.39 -9.24
C VAL A 96 4.32 -1.73 -9.91
N PHE A 97 5.30 -0.82 -9.83
CA PHE A 97 6.58 -1.03 -10.50
C PHE A 97 7.42 -2.12 -9.82
N ALA A 98 7.40 -2.20 -8.48
CA ALA A 98 8.09 -3.27 -7.74
C ALA A 98 7.54 -4.65 -8.12
N TYR A 99 6.21 -4.78 -8.25
CA TYR A 99 5.57 -6.01 -8.70
C TYR A 99 5.93 -6.37 -10.14
N LEU A 100 5.81 -5.41 -11.07
CA LEU A 100 6.13 -5.62 -12.49
C LEU A 100 7.60 -6.01 -12.70
N CYS A 101 8.52 -5.22 -12.15
CA CYS A 101 9.95 -5.49 -12.29
C CYS A 101 10.35 -6.79 -11.58
N GLY A 102 9.79 -7.05 -10.40
CA GLY A 102 10.02 -8.29 -9.67
C GLY A 102 9.57 -9.53 -10.43
N LYS A 103 8.47 -9.43 -11.17
CA LYS A 103 7.94 -10.55 -11.98
C LYS A 103 8.66 -10.73 -13.31
N LEU A 104 9.06 -9.64 -13.96
CA LEU A 104 9.69 -9.67 -15.28
C LEU A 104 11.19 -10.00 -15.22
N ILE A 105 11.89 -9.42 -14.24
CA ILE A 105 13.35 -9.43 -14.15
C ILE A 105 13.83 -10.12 -12.88
N GLY A 106 12.98 -10.28 -11.87
CA GLY A 106 13.33 -10.79 -10.55
C GLY A 106 14.06 -12.14 -10.58
N GLY A 107 15.21 -12.20 -9.90
CA GLY A 107 16.07 -13.37 -9.81
C GLY A 107 16.87 -13.68 -11.08
N LYS A 108 16.82 -12.84 -12.12
CA LYS A 108 17.63 -13.00 -13.34
C LYS A 108 19.02 -12.38 -13.20
N ILE A 109 19.11 -11.24 -12.49
CA ILE A 109 20.36 -10.47 -12.32
C ILE A 109 21.05 -10.87 -11.00
N LEU A 110 20.33 -10.79 -9.87
CA LEU A 110 20.85 -11.01 -8.52
C LEU A 110 20.60 -12.44 -8.00
N LYS A 111 20.64 -13.44 -8.88
CA LYS A 111 20.67 -14.89 -8.61
C LYS A 111 19.92 -15.32 -7.34
N LYS A 112 18.59 -15.34 -7.37
CA LYS A 112 17.68 -15.90 -6.34
C LYS A 112 17.81 -15.33 -4.92
N SER A 113 18.70 -14.39 -4.64
CA SER A 113 18.77 -13.68 -3.36
C SER A 113 17.50 -12.86 -3.15
N ARG A 114 16.91 -12.97 -1.96
CA ARG A 114 15.70 -12.23 -1.59
C ARG A 114 16.02 -11.20 -0.51
N PRO A 115 15.52 -9.96 -0.60
CA PRO A 115 15.85 -8.92 0.38
C PRO A 115 15.30 -9.24 1.77
N PHE A 116 14.11 -9.85 1.85
CA PHE A 116 13.39 -10.07 3.11
C PHE A 116 12.83 -11.51 3.22
N PRO A 117 13.68 -12.55 3.30
CA PRO A 117 13.24 -13.94 3.18
C PRO A 117 12.34 -14.41 4.33
N HIS A 118 12.48 -13.80 5.51
CA HIS A 118 11.70 -14.15 6.70
C HIS A 118 10.34 -13.45 6.77
N ILE A 119 10.21 -12.28 6.18
CA ILE A 119 8.99 -11.43 6.24
C ILE A 119 8.18 -11.62 4.95
N SER A 120 8.79 -11.36 3.80
CA SER A 120 8.16 -11.43 2.49
C SER A 120 8.96 -12.27 1.50
N LYS A 121 8.55 -13.53 1.32
CA LYS A 121 9.26 -14.49 0.46
C LYS A 121 9.17 -14.18 -1.04
N ASN A 122 8.26 -13.32 -1.45
CA ASN A 122 7.99 -13.03 -2.86
C ASN A 122 8.72 -11.79 -3.39
N LYS A 123 9.22 -10.91 -2.51
CA LYS A 123 9.98 -9.73 -2.93
C LYS A 123 11.35 -10.14 -3.48
N THR A 124 11.76 -9.48 -4.57
CA THR A 124 13.07 -9.66 -5.22
C THR A 124 13.87 -8.36 -5.12
N TRP A 125 15.20 -8.46 -5.11
CA TRP A 125 16.05 -7.28 -5.09
C TRP A 125 15.80 -6.37 -6.30
N GLU A 126 15.69 -6.95 -7.49
CA GLU A 126 15.44 -6.21 -8.72
C GLU A 126 14.10 -5.47 -8.66
N GLY A 127 13.04 -6.13 -8.20
CA GLY A 127 11.73 -5.50 -8.03
C GLY A 127 11.77 -4.36 -7.03
N THR A 128 12.43 -4.56 -5.89
CA THR A 128 12.53 -3.54 -4.83
C THR A 128 13.32 -2.32 -5.30
N ILE A 129 14.52 -2.52 -5.87
CA ILE A 129 15.39 -1.43 -6.30
C ILE A 129 14.75 -0.65 -7.46
N LEU A 130 14.30 -1.36 -8.51
CA LEU A 130 13.69 -0.70 -9.67
C LEU A 130 12.37 -0.02 -9.30
N GLY A 131 11.55 -0.65 -8.44
CA GLY A 131 10.33 -0.03 -7.92
C GLY A 131 10.62 1.29 -7.21
N LEU A 132 11.64 1.33 -6.33
CA LEU A 132 12.07 2.56 -5.66
C LEU A 132 12.57 3.61 -6.65
N MET A 133 13.40 3.22 -7.61
CA MET A 133 13.91 4.16 -8.62
C MET A 133 12.78 4.78 -9.45
N PHE A 134 11.79 3.98 -9.88
CA PHE A 134 10.63 4.49 -10.62
C PHE A 134 9.76 5.40 -9.76
N ALA A 135 9.42 5.01 -8.53
CA ALA A 135 8.58 5.81 -7.65
C ALA A 135 9.23 7.18 -7.34
N VAL A 136 10.49 7.17 -6.88
CA VAL A 136 11.23 8.41 -6.60
C VAL A 136 11.41 9.24 -7.88
N GLY A 137 11.72 8.61 -9.01
CA GLY A 137 11.88 9.29 -10.29
C GLY A 137 10.60 9.98 -10.77
N LEU A 138 9.43 9.32 -10.66
CA LEU A 138 8.15 9.92 -11.04
C LEU A 138 7.79 11.13 -10.15
N VAL A 139 7.99 11.01 -8.84
CA VAL A 139 7.79 12.12 -7.90
C VAL A 139 8.75 13.26 -8.24
N ALA A 140 10.04 12.97 -8.46
CA ALA A 140 11.04 13.98 -8.81
C ALA A 140 10.72 14.70 -10.12
N ILE A 141 10.26 13.99 -11.16
CA ILE A 141 9.84 14.60 -12.42
C ILE A 141 8.65 15.56 -12.21
N LYS A 142 7.65 15.14 -11.41
CA LYS A 142 6.50 16.00 -11.09
C LYS A 142 6.92 17.24 -10.30
N MET A 143 7.84 17.09 -9.33
CA MET A 143 8.41 18.20 -8.56
C MET A 143 9.21 19.18 -9.45
N ALA A 144 10.01 18.64 -10.37
CA ALA A 144 10.76 19.47 -11.33
C ALA A 144 9.81 20.31 -12.19
N ALA A 145 8.73 19.70 -12.68
CA ALA A 145 7.71 20.42 -13.47
C ALA A 145 6.99 21.51 -12.67
N ALA A 146 6.86 21.35 -11.35
CA ALA A 146 6.24 22.32 -10.44
C ALA A 146 7.23 23.29 -9.79
N ASN A 147 8.56 23.17 -10.02
CA ASN A 147 9.63 23.89 -9.32
C ASN A 147 9.55 23.76 -7.78
N ALA A 148 9.14 22.59 -7.27
CA ALA A 148 8.74 22.40 -5.88
C ALA A 148 9.75 21.58 -5.04
N PHE A 149 11.00 21.37 -5.48
CA PHE A 149 11.98 20.57 -4.75
C PHE A 149 12.30 21.10 -3.35
N ALA A 150 12.35 22.41 -3.19
CA ALA A 150 12.72 23.02 -1.92
C ALA A 150 11.62 22.89 -0.85
N THR A 151 10.35 22.86 -1.26
CA THR A 151 9.19 22.81 -0.37
C THR A 151 8.69 21.41 -0.13
N ASP A 152 8.72 20.55 -1.15
CA ASP A 152 7.98 19.29 -1.17
C ASP A 152 8.88 18.05 -1.11
N TRP A 153 10.17 18.21 -0.79
CA TRP A 153 11.19 17.15 -0.78
C TRP A 153 10.75 15.89 0.01
N MET A 154 9.92 16.05 1.04
CA MET A 154 9.44 14.94 1.86
C MET A 154 8.68 13.87 1.05
N TYR A 155 8.04 14.26 -0.07
CA TYR A 155 7.32 13.30 -0.92
C TYR A 155 8.23 12.36 -1.70
N LEU A 156 9.53 12.65 -1.81
CA LEU A 156 10.52 11.70 -2.35
C LEU A 156 10.63 10.44 -1.47
N LEU A 157 10.24 10.55 -0.19
CA LEU A 157 10.22 9.44 0.74
C LEU A 157 9.04 8.49 0.52
N CYS A 158 8.03 8.85 -0.27
CA CYS A 158 6.82 8.03 -0.49
C CYS A 158 7.15 6.59 -0.91
N GLY A 159 8.05 6.40 -1.89
CA GLY A 159 8.48 5.07 -2.33
C GLY A 159 9.15 4.24 -1.23
N PRO A 160 10.21 4.75 -0.57
CA PRO A 160 10.82 4.08 0.59
C PRO A 160 9.84 3.78 1.73
N LEU A 161 8.94 4.71 2.05
CA LEU A 161 7.93 4.52 3.09
C LEU A 161 6.89 3.46 2.70
N ALA A 162 6.51 3.38 1.42
CA ALA A 162 5.65 2.33 0.91
C ALA A 162 6.27 0.93 1.10
N LEU A 163 7.57 0.78 0.80
CA LEU A 163 8.29 -0.46 1.06
C LEU A 163 8.24 -0.85 2.54
N LEU A 164 8.49 0.11 3.44
CA LEU A 164 8.50 -0.13 4.89
C LEU A 164 7.10 -0.50 5.41
N GLY A 165 6.04 0.16 4.91
CA GLY A 165 4.66 -0.14 5.28
C GLY A 165 4.26 -1.58 4.94
N ASP A 166 4.49 -2.01 3.70
CA ASP A 166 4.24 -3.38 3.26
C ASP A 166 5.05 -4.42 4.09
N LEU A 167 6.31 -4.10 4.43
CA LEU A 167 7.11 -4.97 5.30
C LEU A 167 6.55 -5.04 6.73
N PHE A 168 6.10 -3.91 7.28
CA PHE A 168 5.50 -3.87 8.61
C PHE A 168 4.22 -4.70 8.65
N GLU A 169 3.33 -4.51 7.69
CA GLU A 169 2.07 -5.25 7.58
C GLU A 169 2.33 -6.76 7.37
N SER A 170 3.27 -7.11 6.50
CA SER A 170 3.69 -8.50 6.31
C SER A 170 4.20 -9.11 7.63
N HIS A 171 4.95 -8.37 8.44
CA HIS A 171 5.42 -8.82 9.76
C HIS A 171 4.25 -8.98 10.74
N LEU A 172 3.33 -8.02 10.78
CA LEU A 172 2.11 -8.07 11.58
C LEU A 172 1.32 -9.36 11.27
N LYS A 173 1.04 -9.66 10.01
CA LYS A 173 0.32 -10.87 9.60
C LYS A 173 1.00 -12.16 10.08
N ARG A 174 2.33 -12.23 9.94
CA ARG A 174 3.09 -13.41 10.42
C ARG A 174 3.02 -13.57 11.93
N SER A 175 3.01 -12.49 12.71
CA SER A 175 2.89 -12.56 14.17
C SER A 175 1.54 -13.14 14.63
N PHE A 176 0.48 -12.89 13.87
CA PHE A 176 -0.85 -13.46 14.09
C PHE A 176 -1.06 -14.85 13.44
N ASN A 177 -0.04 -15.41 12.75
CA ASN A 177 -0.15 -16.63 11.96
C ASN A 177 -1.20 -16.55 10.85
N VAL A 178 -1.32 -15.39 10.22
CA VAL A 178 -2.23 -15.13 9.10
C VAL A 178 -1.38 -14.92 7.85
N LYS A 179 -1.88 -15.30 6.69
CA LYS A 179 -1.21 -15.07 5.41
C LYS A 179 -1.81 -13.88 4.69
N ASP A 180 -3.11 -13.86 4.54
CA ASP A 180 -3.87 -12.81 3.87
C ASP A 180 -4.83 -12.18 4.89
N SER A 181 -5.01 -10.86 4.85
CA SER A 181 -5.75 -10.14 5.91
C SER A 181 -7.24 -10.54 5.96
N ASN A 182 -7.80 -11.01 4.86
CA ASN A 182 -9.19 -11.44 4.74
C ASN A 182 -9.47 -12.87 5.22
N GLU A 183 -8.46 -13.67 5.57
CA GLU A 183 -8.62 -15.10 5.92
C GLU A 183 -9.70 -15.39 6.99
N ILE A 184 -10.01 -14.43 7.86
CA ILE A 184 -10.93 -14.62 9.00
C ILE A 184 -12.29 -14.01 8.73
N VAL A 185 -12.35 -12.93 7.95
CA VAL A 185 -13.56 -12.13 7.71
C VAL A 185 -14.46 -12.72 6.64
N ILE A 186 -13.90 -13.52 5.71
CA ILE A 186 -14.61 -14.15 4.56
C ILE A 186 -15.85 -15.00 4.98
N LYS A 187 -16.00 -15.38 6.24
CA LYS A 187 -17.18 -16.13 6.70
C LYS A 187 -18.49 -15.33 6.71
N ASN A 188 -18.45 -14.02 6.42
CA ASN A 188 -19.64 -13.18 6.38
C ASN A 188 -19.99 -12.83 4.92
N LYS A 189 -21.16 -13.28 4.45
CA LYS A 189 -21.66 -13.09 3.07
C LYS A 189 -21.65 -11.62 2.58
N PHE A 190 -21.72 -10.65 3.49
CA PHE A 190 -21.66 -9.24 3.15
C PHE A 190 -20.25 -8.83 2.74
N PHE A 191 -19.24 -9.23 3.51
CA PHE A 191 -17.83 -8.95 3.20
C PHE A 191 -17.37 -9.70 1.95
N GLU A 192 -17.81 -10.94 1.75
CA GLU A 192 -17.55 -11.72 0.55
C GLU A 192 -18.04 -11.00 -0.72
N LYS A 193 -19.27 -10.46 -0.69
CA LYS A 193 -19.80 -9.66 -1.80
C LYS A 193 -19.04 -8.37 -2.03
N LEU A 194 -18.66 -7.65 -0.96
CA LEU A 194 -17.92 -6.41 -1.05
C LEU A 194 -16.52 -6.63 -1.64
N GLU A 195 -15.83 -7.68 -1.21
CA GLU A 195 -14.54 -8.10 -1.76
C GLU A 195 -14.65 -8.50 -3.24
N MET A 196 -15.67 -9.22 -3.64
CA MET A 196 -15.91 -9.54 -5.07
C MET A 196 -16.09 -8.28 -5.92
N CYS A 197 -16.77 -7.24 -5.40
CA CYS A 197 -16.93 -5.97 -6.10
C CYS A 197 -15.62 -5.18 -6.25
N VAL A 198 -14.70 -5.30 -5.28
CA VAL A 198 -13.41 -4.57 -5.28
C VAL A 198 -12.29 -5.40 -5.95
N GLY A 199 -12.61 -6.52 -6.58
CA GLY A 199 -11.67 -7.37 -7.30
C GLY A 199 -11.04 -8.48 -6.44
N GLY A 200 -11.69 -8.86 -5.34
CA GLY A 200 -11.33 -10.00 -4.50
C GLY A 200 -11.77 -11.31 -5.13
N SER A 201 -10.86 -12.01 -5.77
CA SER A 201 -10.95 -13.46 -5.94
C SER A 201 -10.07 -14.13 -4.90
N GLU A 202 -10.29 -15.42 -4.62
CA GLU A 202 -9.44 -16.18 -3.68
C GLU A 202 -7.95 -15.91 -3.92
N GLY A 203 -7.24 -15.41 -2.90
CA GLY A 203 -5.81 -15.11 -2.94
C GLY A 203 -5.41 -13.68 -3.36
N HIS A 204 -6.32 -12.69 -3.33
CA HIS A 204 -6.01 -11.28 -3.65
C HIS A 204 -5.77 -10.38 -2.42
N GLY A 205 -5.70 -10.95 -1.20
CA GLY A 205 -5.54 -10.17 0.03
C GLY A 205 -6.82 -9.39 0.42
N GLY A 206 -6.83 -8.82 1.62
CA GLY A 206 -7.94 -8.02 2.12
C GLY A 206 -7.80 -6.51 1.89
N PHE A 207 -8.59 -5.74 2.62
CA PHE A 207 -8.54 -4.26 2.57
C PHE A 207 -7.26 -3.72 3.21
N LEU A 208 -6.80 -4.34 4.29
CA LEU A 208 -5.56 -3.97 4.96
C LEU A 208 -4.37 -4.12 4.01
N ASP A 209 -4.28 -5.24 3.27
CA ASP A 209 -3.23 -5.51 2.27
C ASP A 209 -3.19 -4.48 1.10
N ARG A 210 -4.18 -3.60 0.98
CA ARG A 210 -4.28 -2.60 -0.10
C ARG A 210 -3.89 -1.20 0.31
N ILE A 211 -3.92 -0.90 1.60
CA ILE A 211 -3.61 0.43 2.11
C ILE A 211 -2.46 0.46 3.12
N ASP A 212 -1.88 -0.70 3.43
CA ASP A 212 -0.76 -0.87 4.36
C ASP A 212 0.41 0.10 4.08
N SER A 213 0.92 0.06 2.84
CA SER A 213 1.96 0.96 2.36
C SER A 213 1.54 2.43 2.47
N SER A 214 0.26 2.69 2.18
CA SER A 214 -0.31 4.04 2.14
C SER A 214 -0.46 4.64 3.53
N VAL A 215 -1.01 3.91 4.49
CA VAL A 215 -1.24 4.44 5.85
C VAL A 215 0.07 4.67 6.59
N PHE A 216 1.06 3.80 6.39
CA PHE A 216 2.40 4.00 6.95
C PHE A 216 3.07 5.25 6.38
N ALA A 217 3.07 5.40 5.05
CA ALA A 217 3.66 6.56 4.38
C ALA A 217 2.98 7.86 4.82
N CYS A 218 1.64 7.91 4.84
CA CYS A 218 0.87 9.06 5.30
C CYS A 218 1.20 9.46 6.74
N THR A 219 1.34 8.48 7.63
CA THR A 219 1.67 8.74 9.04
C THR A 219 3.04 9.40 9.19
N VAL A 220 4.05 8.88 8.50
CA VAL A 220 5.39 9.46 8.56
C VAL A 220 5.42 10.86 7.93
N LEU A 221 4.73 11.05 6.81
CA LEU A 221 4.61 12.37 6.17
C LEU A 221 3.87 13.37 7.07
N LEU A 222 2.82 12.93 7.79
CA LEU A 222 2.14 13.77 8.78
C LEU A 222 3.11 14.22 9.88
N ILE A 223 3.90 13.30 10.42
CA ILE A 223 4.89 13.63 11.45
C ILE A 223 5.91 14.65 10.92
N ILE A 224 6.45 14.42 9.72
CA ILE A 224 7.43 15.33 9.11
C ILE A 224 6.80 16.71 8.85
N SER A 225 5.53 16.78 8.45
CA SER A 225 4.85 18.06 8.19
C SER A 225 4.54 18.87 9.46
N CYS A 226 4.59 18.23 10.63
CA CYS A 226 4.41 18.88 11.93
C CYS A 226 5.74 19.36 12.57
N LEU A 227 6.90 18.98 12.00
CA LEU A 227 8.24 19.40 12.46
C LEU A 227 8.73 20.64 11.73
#